data_bf7f3288b9c9eb488abc2d1b9e3cabbc
#
_entry.id   bf7f3288b9c9eb488abc2d1b9e3cabbc
#
_cell.length_a   1.000
_cell.length_b   1.000
_cell.length_c   1.000
_cell.angle_alpha   90.00
_cell.angle_beta   90.00
_cell.angle_gamma   90.00
#
_symmetry.space_group_name_H-M   'P 1'
#
loop_
_entity.id
_entity.type
_entity.pdbx_description
1 polymer ?
#
loop_
_entity_poly.entity_id
_entity_poly.type
_entity_poly.pdbx_seq_one_letter_code
_entity_poly.pdbx_strand_id
1 'polypeptide(L)'
;MNNVIALHNIHANVRASFNFEEKTPQIDRTAYIHPLAAVIGNVHLGKRVMVAPAASVRGDEGQPIWVSDDVNIQDCVVLHALETHANGELVREAVVEVDGEFYGVYISERVSLAHQSQVHGPAFVGADTFVGMQALVFRATVGKNCVIEPKALVMGVNVPDNRYVPAGALITTQEAADNLPTISEAYPLKGLNKAVVHVNTELALGYRKQNNVIHLAA
;
A
#
# COMPACT_ATOMS: atom_id res chain seq x y z
N MET A 1 -2.14 4.17 40.31
CA MET A 1 -1.26 4.03 39.11
C MET A 1 -2.18 3.79 37.92
N ASN A 2 -2.37 4.80 37.10
CA ASN A 2 -3.15 4.63 35.88
C ASN A 2 -2.29 3.86 34.88
N ASN A 3 -2.60 2.58 34.64
CA ASN A 3 -2.03 1.83 33.57
C ASN A 3 -2.57 2.43 32.27
N VAL A 4 -1.86 3.38 31.68
CA VAL A 4 -2.07 3.79 30.29
C VAL A 4 -1.61 2.59 29.46
N ILE A 5 -2.53 1.84 28.89
CA ILE A 5 -2.21 0.85 27.88
C ILE A 5 -1.82 1.67 26.66
N ALA A 6 -0.52 1.85 26.45
CA ALA A 6 -0.01 2.39 25.19
C ALA A 6 -0.35 1.37 24.10
N LEU A 7 -1.23 1.72 23.18
CA LEU A 7 -1.48 0.91 21.99
C LEU A 7 -0.24 1.04 21.11
N HIS A 8 0.63 0.03 21.16
CA HIS A 8 1.83 -0.06 20.34
C HIS A 8 1.46 -0.64 18.96
N ASN A 9 0.74 0.12 18.17
CA ASN A 9 0.35 -0.26 16.82
C ASN A 9 1.41 0.07 15.76
N ILE A 10 2.52 0.68 16.17
CA ILE A 10 3.71 0.88 15.34
C ILE A 10 4.89 0.22 16.06
N HIS A 11 5.34 -0.93 15.55
CA HIS A 11 6.39 -1.70 16.24
C HIS A 11 7.19 -2.59 15.27
N ALA A 12 8.29 -3.14 15.77
CA ALA A 12 9.11 -4.10 15.03
C ALA A 12 8.37 -5.42 14.77
N ASN A 13 8.78 -6.13 13.72
CA ASN A 13 8.43 -7.54 13.56
C ASN A 13 9.15 -8.40 14.62
N VAL A 14 8.67 -9.63 14.77
CA VAL A 14 9.35 -10.64 15.58
C VAL A 14 10.36 -11.42 14.73
N ARG A 15 11.37 -12.01 15.37
CA ARG A 15 12.25 -12.99 14.72
C ARG A 15 11.50 -14.31 14.47
N ALA A 16 11.65 -14.83 13.27
CA ALA A 16 11.08 -16.09 12.81
C ALA A 16 12.01 -16.75 11.79
N SER A 17 11.66 -17.94 11.31
CA SER A 17 12.44 -18.64 10.28
C SER A 17 12.58 -17.86 8.95
N PHE A 18 11.68 -16.93 8.71
CA PHE A 18 11.62 -16.03 7.54
C PHE A 18 11.93 -14.56 7.89
N ASN A 19 12.15 -14.22 9.18
CA ASN A 19 12.55 -12.91 9.68
C ASN A 19 13.79 -13.06 10.55
N PHE A 20 14.98 -12.94 9.98
CA PHE A 20 16.24 -13.15 10.70
C PHE A 20 16.58 -11.97 11.63
N GLU A 21 16.03 -10.81 11.36
CA GLU A 21 16.25 -9.57 12.10
C GLU A 21 14.95 -8.91 12.50
N GLU A 22 14.96 -8.24 13.65
CA GLU A 22 13.90 -7.32 14.02
C GLU A 22 14.08 -6.01 13.27
N LYS A 23 13.07 -5.59 12.53
CA LYS A 23 13.04 -4.33 11.78
C LYS A 23 11.88 -3.49 12.26
N THR A 24 12.16 -2.22 12.54
CA THR A 24 11.14 -1.23 12.92
C THR A 24 10.76 -0.42 11.69
N PRO A 25 9.48 -0.05 11.52
CA PRO A 25 9.04 0.78 10.42
C PRO A 25 9.84 2.08 10.29
N GLN A 26 10.26 2.39 9.06
CA GLN A 26 10.89 3.65 8.68
C GLN A 26 9.84 4.59 8.11
N ILE A 27 9.56 5.67 8.82
CA ILE A 27 8.43 6.55 8.50
C ILE A 27 8.97 7.97 8.32
N ASP A 28 8.72 8.57 7.15
CA ASP A 28 9.09 9.97 6.93
C ASP A 28 8.33 10.88 7.91
N ARG A 29 9.02 11.90 8.41
CA ARG A 29 8.48 12.86 9.39
C ARG A 29 7.23 13.61 8.92
N THR A 30 6.96 13.65 7.61
CA THR A 30 5.79 14.33 7.02
C THR A 30 4.61 13.39 6.80
N ALA A 31 4.80 12.08 6.96
CA ALA A 31 3.70 11.12 6.92
C ALA A 31 2.80 11.25 8.15
N TYR A 32 1.52 10.93 7.97
CA TYR A 32 0.55 10.83 9.07
C TYR A 32 0.02 9.42 9.18
N ILE A 33 0.05 8.88 10.39
CA ILE A 33 -0.54 7.57 10.72
C ILE A 33 -1.62 7.80 11.76
N HIS A 34 -2.84 7.40 11.42
CA HIS A 34 -3.96 7.48 12.36
C HIS A 34 -3.71 6.56 13.57
N PRO A 35 -4.05 6.97 14.81
CA PRO A 35 -3.80 6.16 16.00
C PRO A 35 -4.43 4.76 16.03
N LEU A 36 -5.45 4.52 15.20
CA LEU A 36 -6.07 3.21 15.03
C LEU A 36 -5.52 2.39 13.85
N ALA A 37 -4.52 2.89 13.14
CA ALA A 37 -3.84 2.12 12.10
C ALA A 37 -2.68 1.30 12.68
N ALA A 38 -2.32 0.21 12.05
CA ALA A 38 -1.16 -0.60 12.42
C ALA A 38 -0.08 -0.56 11.34
N VAL A 39 1.19 -0.32 11.74
CA VAL A 39 2.36 -0.38 10.87
C VAL A 39 3.44 -1.21 11.55
N ILE A 40 3.73 -2.37 11.01
CA ILE A 40 4.51 -3.41 11.72
C ILE A 40 5.66 -3.88 10.86
N GLY A 41 6.85 -3.95 11.45
CA GLY A 41 8.00 -4.64 10.87
C GLY A 41 8.73 -3.85 9.79
N ASN A 42 9.21 -4.56 8.78
CA ASN A 42 10.01 -4.03 7.68
C ASN A 42 9.16 -3.24 6.69
N VAL A 43 8.77 -2.03 7.08
CA VAL A 43 7.92 -1.11 6.30
C VAL A 43 8.65 0.20 6.10
N HIS A 44 8.60 0.73 4.87
CA HIS A 44 8.99 2.10 4.56
C HIS A 44 7.77 2.93 4.16
N LEU A 45 7.56 4.07 4.80
CA LEU A 45 6.55 5.05 4.42
C LEU A 45 7.23 6.37 4.03
N GLY A 46 7.03 6.78 2.78
CA GLY A 46 7.59 8.00 2.20
C GLY A 46 6.92 9.28 2.70
N LYS A 47 7.26 10.40 2.06
CA LYS A 47 6.78 11.72 2.44
C LYS A 47 5.29 11.87 2.19
N ARG A 48 4.61 12.58 3.09
CA ARG A 48 3.19 12.92 3.01
C ARG A 48 2.26 11.72 2.80
N VAL A 49 2.73 10.51 3.15
CA VAL A 49 1.89 9.32 3.17
C VAL A 49 0.79 9.53 4.22
N MET A 50 -0.45 9.24 3.83
CA MET A 50 -1.62 9.24 4.72
C MET A 50 -2.01 7.80 5.02
N VAL A 51 -2.01 7.42 6.30
CA VAL A 51 -2.52 6.12 6.76
C VAL A 51 -3.75 6.35 7.62
N ALA A 52 -4.91 5.96 7.10
CA ALA A 52 -6.22 6.20 7.68
C ALA A 52 -6.61 5.17 8.77
N PRO A 53 -7.72 5.37 9.50
CA PRO A 53 -8.16 4.47 10.57
C PRO A 53 -8.26 3.00 10.14
N ALA A 54 -7.86 2.10 11.01
CA ALA A 54 -7.94 0.65 10.85
C ALA A 54 -7.20 0.08 9.62
N ALA A 55 -6.36 0.87 8.95
CA ALA A 55 -5.45 0.36 7.94
C ALA A 55 -4.35 -0.49 8.60
N SER A 56 -3.92 -1.55 7.92
CA SER A 56 -2.89 -2.48 8.38
C SER A 56 -1.79 -2.64 7.34
N VAL A 57 -0.57 -2.21 7.68
CA VAL A 57 0.62 -2.33 6.85
C VAL A 57 1.61 -3.23 7.58
N ARG A 58 1.79 -4.46 7.11
CA ARG A 58 2.57 -5.47 7.80
C ARG A 58 3.69 -6.01 6.95
N GLY A 59 4.92 -5.55 7.23
CA GLY A 59 6.17 -6.07 6.69
C GLY A 59 6.85 -7.04 7.65
N ASP A 60 6.10 -8.02 8.15
CA ASP A 60 6.51 -8.97 9.17
C ASP A 60 6.79 -10.39 8.62
N GLU A 61 6.90 -10.54 7.30
CA GLU A 61 7.23 -11.79 6.62
C GLU A 61 8.43 -11.67 5.65
N GLY A 62 9.47 -10.93 6.08
CA GLY A 62 10.78 -10.91 5.41
C GLY A 62 11.07 -9.62 4.65
N GLN A 63 10.94 -9.62 3.34
CA GLN A 63 11.28 -8.46 2.52
C GLN A 63 10.33 -7.27 2.75
N PRO A 64 10.81 -6.02 2.54
CA PRO A 64 10.06 -4.85 2.95
C PRO A 64 8.77 -4.66 2.16
N ILE A 65 7.82 -4.01 2.83
CA ILE A 65 6.74 -3.27 2.18
C ILE A 65 7.21 -1.84 1.99
N TRP A 66 7.33 -1.42 0.74
CA TRP A 66 7.74 -0.07 0.38
C TRP A 66 6.54 0.74 -0.09
N VAL A 67 6.34 1.90 0.53
CA VAL A 67 5.32 2.87 0.16
C VAL A 67 5.99 4.20 -0.12
N SER A 68 5.94 4.64 -1.36
CA SER A 68 6.60 5.87 -1.83
C SER A 68 5.85 7.14 -1.41
N ASP A 69 6.31 8.30 -1.89
CA ASP A 69 5.77 9.62 -1.52
C ASP A 69 4.31 9.82 -2.01
N ASP A 70 3.53 10.61 -1.27
CA ASP A 70 2.17 11.02 -1.61
C ASP A 70 1.15 9.88 -1.78
N VAL A 71 1.44 8.70 -1.23
CA VAL A 71 0.50 7.58 -1.21
C VAL A 71 -0.53 7.77 -0.12
N ASN A 72 -1.78 7.42 -0.40
CA ASN A 72 -2.80 7.32 0.63
C ASN A 72 -3.31 5.89 0.80
N ILE A 73 -3.29 5.46 2.05
CA ILE A 73 -3.73 4.14 2.52
C ILE A 73 -5.00 4.40 3.33
N GLN A 74 -6.16 4.25 2.70
CA GLN A 74 -7.44 4.64 3.28
C GLN A 74 -7.96 3.62 4.29
N ASP A 75 -9.14 3.86 4.84
CA ASP A 75 -9.67 3.09 5.95
C ASP A 75 -9.75 1.58 5.65
N CYS A 76 -9.31 0.78 6.61
CA CYS A 76 -9.33 -0.69 6.54
C CYS A 76 -8.57 -1.30 5.36
N VAL A 77 -7.65 -0.57 4.73
CA VAL A 77 -6.75 -1.14 3.71
C VAL A 77 -5.78 -2.12 4.35
N VAL A 78 -5.46 -3.20 3.64
CA VAL A 78 -4.43 -4.15 4.04
C VAL A 78 -3.31 -4.18 3.02
N LEU A 79 -2.08 -3.91 3.47
CA LEU A 79 -0.84 -4.19 2.75
C LEU A 79 -0.10 -5.30 3.48
N HIS A 80 0.13 -6.41 2.80
CA HIS A 80 0.82 -7.56 3.37
C HIS A 80 1.56 -8.34 2.28
N ALA A 81 2.53 -9.15 2.65
CA ALA A 81 3.23 -10.05 1.73
C ALA A 81 3.23 -11.47 2.28
N LEU A 82 3.49 -12.43 1.40
CA LEU A 82 3.81 -13.80 1.80
C LEU A 82 5.25 -13.87 2.33
N GLU A 83 5.56 -14.91 3.06
CA GLU A 83 6.90 -15.29 3.46
C GLU A 83 7.87 -15.21 2.27
N THR A 84 8.90 -14.37 2.41
CA THR A 84 9.86 -14.09 1.32
C THR A 84 11.15 -14.87 1.44
N HIS A 85 11.32 -15.64 2.51
CA HIS A 85 12.50 -16.51 2.73
C HIS A 85 12.07 -17.91 3.13
N ALA A 86 12.71 -18.90 2.56
CA ALA A 86 12.58 -20.30 2.95
C ALA A 86 13.99 -20.91 3.12
N ASN A 87 14.22 -21.63 4.23
CA ASN A 87 15.51 -22.26 4.55
C ASN A 87 16.72 -21.28 4.53
N GLY A 88 16.50 -20.01 4.84
CA GLY A 88 17.56 -18.98 4.84
C GLY A 88 17.80 -18.30 3.50
N GLU A 89 17.12 -18.70 2.44
CA GLU A 89 17.27 -18.16 1.09
C GLU A 89 16.06 -17.36 0.64
N LEU A 90 16.29 -16.34 -0.20
CA LEU A 90 15.24 -15.54 -0.79
C LEU A 90 14.41 -16.36 -1.78
N VAL A 91 13.09 -16.37 -1.59
CA VAL A 91 12.13 -16.99 -2.51
C VAL A 91 11.79 -15.96 -3.60
N ARG A 92 12.38 -16.12 -4.79
CA ARG A 92 12.24 -15.17 -5.90
C ARG A 92 10.79 -14.96 -6.34
N GLU A 93 9.97 -15.99 -6.27
CA GLU A 93 8.54 -15.94 -6.62
C GLU A 93 7.68 -15.24 -5.56
N ALA A 94 8.25 -14.91 -4.40
CA ALA A 94 7.59 -14.20 -3.30
C ALA A 94 7.96 -12.71 -3.23
N VAL A 95 8.71 -12.19 -4.21
CA VAL A 95 9.16 -10.79 -4.23
C VAL A 95 8.97 -10.13 -5.59
N VAL A 96 8.93 -8.81 -5.59
CA VAL A 96 9.10 -7.97 -6.77
C VAL A 96 10.47 -7.31 -6.72
N GLU A 97 11.08 -7.09 -7.87
CA GLU A 97 12.38 -6.41 -8.01
C GLU A 97 12.15 -5.01 -8.59
N VAL A 98 12.68 -3.99 -7.91
CA VAL A 98 12.66 -2.59 -8.37
C VAL A 98 14.05 -2.01 -8.15
N ASP A 99 14.67 -1.51 -9.22
CA ASP A 99 16.01 -0.91 -9.22
C ASP A 99 17.11 -1.81 -8.57
N GLY A 100 16.99 -3.13 -8.75
CA GLY A 100 17.93 -4.13 -8.23
C GLY A 100 17.69 -4.54 -6.77
N GLU A 101 16.69 -3.98 -6.10
CA GLU A 101 16.29 -4.31 -4.73
C GLU A 101 15.00 -5.14 -4.71
N PHE A 102 14.81 -5.93 -3.64
CA PHE A 102 13.67 -6.86 -3.52
C PHE A 102 12.67 -6.40 -2.47
N TYR A 103 11.38 -6.50 -2.81
CA TYR A 103 10.26 -6.09 -1.97
C TYR A 103 9.18 -7.15 -1.93
N GLY A 104 8.55 -7.32 -0.80
CA GLY A 104 7.32 -8.12 -0.70
C GLY A 104 6.14 -7.40 -1.39
N VAL A 105 6.02 -6.08 -1.16
CA VAL A 105 5.09 -5.18 -1.84
C VAL A 105 5.78 -3.86 -2.13
N TYR A 106 5.61 -3.34 -3.33
CA TYR A 106 6.09 -2.01 -3.71
C TYR A 106 4.94 -1.14 -4.22
N ILE A 107 4.69 -0.03 -3.54
CA ILE A 107 3.69 0.97 -3.94
C ILE A 107 4.44 2.22 -4.36
N SER A 108 4.33 2.57 -5.64
CA SER A 108 4.96 3.76 -6.22
C SER A 108 4.27 5.05 -5.74
N GLU A 109 4.86 6.19 -6.09
CA GLU A 109 4.37 7.49 -5.66
C GLU A 109 2.97 7.82 -6.20
N ARG A 110 2.21 8.62 -5.45
CA ARG A 110 0.87 9.12 -5.79
C ARG A 110 -0.15 8.01 -6.09
N VAL A 111 0.01 6.86 -5.46
CA VAL A 111 -1.00 5.79 -5.50
C VAL A 111 -2.06 6.03 -4.45
N SER A 112 -3.33 5.82 -4.81
CA SER A 112 -4.44 5.77 -3.87
C SER A 112 -4.90 4.33 -3.66
N LEU A 113 -4.86 3.88 -2.42
CA LEU A 113 -5.46 2.62 -1.98
C LEU A 113 -6.76 2.95 -1.25
N ALA A 114 -7.88 2.80 -1.95
CA ALA A 114 -9.18 3.22 -1.43
C ALA A 114 -9.73 2.24 -0.38
N HIS A 115 -10.73 2.69 0.36
CA HIS A 115 -11.30 2.00 1.52
C HIS A 115 -11.48 0.49 1.33
N GLN A 116 -10.95 -0.30 2.28
CA GLN A 116 -11.05 -1.76 2.29
C GLN A 116 -10.37 -2.46 1.09
N SER A 117 -9.56 -1.76 0.29
CA SER A 117 -8.77 -2.45 -0.72
C SER A 117 -7.64 -3.24 -0.09
N GLN A 118 -7.14 -4.24 -0.82
CA GLN A 118 -6.03 -5.07 -0.36
C GLN A 118 -4.98 -5.17 -1.46
N VAL A 119 -3.71 -5.05 -1.06
CA VAL A 119 -2.58 -5.42 -1.91
C VAL A 119 -1.76 -6.45 -1.16
N HIS A 120 -1.68 -7.64 -1.72
CA HIS A 120 -0.98 -8.76 -1.11
C HIS A 120 0.13 -9.26 -2.03
N GLY A 121 1.33 -9.27 -1.50
CA GLY A 121 2.55 -9.62 -2.24
C GLY A 121 2.66 -11.07 -2.73
N PRO A 122 3.63 -11.30 -3.64
CA PRO A 122 4.47 -10.27 -4.27
C PRO A 122 3.64 -9.35 -5.15
N ALA A 123 3.75 -8.04 -4.95
CA ALA A 123 2.92 -7.10 -5.69
C ALA A 123 3.64 -5.77 -5.94
N PHE A 124 3.41 -5.22 -7.12
CA PHE A 124 3.84 -3.88 -7.51
C PHE A 124 2.65 -3.06 -7.98
N VAL A 125 2.56 -1.81 -7.52
CA VAL A 125 1.56 -0.84 -7.99
C VAL A 125 2.27 0.41 -8.47
N GLY A 126 2.18 0.66 -9.78
CA GLY A 126 2.84 1.78 -10.46
C GLY A 126 2.24 3.13 -10.09
N ALA A 127 3.04 4.18 -10.30
CA ALA A 127 2.72 5.55 -9.95
C ALA A 127 1.39 6.04 -10.55
N ASP A 128 0.76 6.99 -9.86
CA ASP A 128 -0.48 7.63 -10.29
C ASP A 128 -1.69 6.67 -10.43
N THR A 129 -1.62 5.47 -9.84
CA THR A 129 -2.65 4.44 -9.93
C THR A 129 -3.65 4.53 -8.77
N PHE A 130 -4.92 4.31 -9.09
CA PHE A 130 -6.02 4.20 -8.13
C PHE A 130 -6.45 2.75 -7.96
N VAL A 131 -6.39 2.23 -6.74
CA VAL A 131 -6.95 0.92 -6.38
C VAL A 131 -8.25 1.17 -5.63
N GLY A 132 -9.36 0.84 -6.26
CA GLY A 132 -10.71 1.14 -5.82
C GLY A 132 -11.15 0.37 -4.57
N MET A 133 -12.27 0.81 -3.99
CA MET A 133 -12.82 0.27 -2.76
C MET A 133 -13.06 -1.24 -2.88
N GLN A 134 -12.61 -2.00 -1.89
CA GLN A 134 -12.75 -3.46 -1.84
C GLN A 134 -12.09 -4.22 -3.03
N ALA A 135 -11.26 -3.55 -3.82
CA ALA A 135 -10.47 -4.24 -4.85
C ALA A 135 -9.33 -5.04 -4.21
N LEU A 136 -8.96 -6.14 -4.85
CA LEU A 136 -7.85 -6.98 -4.44
C LEU A 136 -6.80 -7.06 -5.55
N VAL A 137 -5.57 -6.69 -5.23
CA VAL A 137 -4.37 -6.95 -6.04
C VAL A 137 -3.57 -8.03 -5.32
N PHE A 138 -3.49 -9.21 -5.91
CA PHE A 138 -2.86 -10.37 -5.30
C PHE A 138 -1.82 -10.98 -6.24
N ARG A 139 -0.54 -10.98 -5.81
CA ARG A 139 0.57 -11.53 -6.59
C ARG A 139 0.58 -11.00 -8.03
N ALA A 140 0.46 -9.69 -8.18
CA ALA A 140 0.28 -9.05 -9.47
C ALA A 140 1.09 -7.75 -9.59
N THR A 141 1.43 -7.39 -10.81
CA THR A 141 2.00 -6.09 -11.15
C THR A 141 0.92 -5.23 -11.82
N VAL A 142 0.70 -4.04 -11.29
CA VAL A 142 -0.17 -3.03 -11.90
C VAL A 142 0.70 -1.89 -12.39
N GLY A 143 0.60 -1.56 -13.66
CA GLY A 143 1.34 -0.46 -14.29
C GLY A 143 0.96 0.91 -13.72
N LYS A 144 1.58 1.95 -14.25
CA LYS A 144 1.32 3.34 -13.87
C LYS A 144 0.06 3.89 -14.51
N ASN A 145 -0.53 4.91 -13.87
CA ASN A 145 -1.71 5.61 -14.36
C ASN A 145 -2.88 4.64 -14.67
N CYS A 146 -3.07 3.65 -13.79
CA CYS A 146 -4.16 2.67 -13.88
C CYS A 146 -5.30 3.02 -12.92
N VAL A 147 -6.49 2.49 -13.24
CA VAL A 147 -7.65 2.53 -12.34
C VAL A 147 -8.16 1.12 -12.16
N ILE A 148 -8.01 0.58 -10.96
CA ILE A 148 -8.67 -0.68 -10.58
C ILE A 148 -9.98 -0.27 -9.93
N GLU A 149 -11.10 -0.48 -10.62
CA GLU A 149 -12.41 -0.04 -10.12
C GLU A 149 -12.88 -0.88 -8.93
N PRO A 150 -13.90 -0.40 -8.17
CA PRO A 150 -14.33 -1.06 -6.95
C PRO A 150 -14.67 -2.55 -7.14
N LYS A 151 -14.27 -3.37 -6.15
CA LYS A 151 -14.53 -4.83 -6.11
C LYS A 151 -13.87 -5.64 -7.24
N ALA A 152 -12.97 -5.06 -8.02
CA ALA A 152 -12.21 -5.83 -9.01
C ALA A 152 -11.15 -6.71 -8.33
N LEU A 153 -10.88 -7.87 -8.92
CA LEU A 153 -9.78 -8.76 -8.54
C LEU A 153 -8.75 -8.79 -9.66
N VAL A 154 -7.50 -8.49 -9.31
CA VAL A 154 -6.31 -8.67 -10.18
C VAL A 154 -5.39 -9.67 -9.52
N MET A 155 -5.18 -10.83 -10.14
CA MET A 155 -4.42 -11.91 -9.50
C MET A 155 -3.46 -12.60 -10.50
N GLY A 156 -2.16 -12.64 -10.14
CA GLY A 156 -1.15 -13.41 -10.86
C GLY A 156 -0.82 -12.91 -12.27
N VAL A 157 -1.09 -11.64 -12.56
CA VAL A 157 -0.93 -11.04 -13.88
C VAL A 157 -0.22 -9.71 -13.84
N ASN A 158 0.23 -9.23 -15.02
CA ASN A 158 0.79 -7.91 -15.21
C ASN A 158 -0.22 -7.03 -15.97
N VAL A 159 -0.79 -6.03 -15.31
CA VAL A 159 -1.67 -5.03 -15.94
C VAL A 159 -0.78 -3.96 -16.59
N PRO A 160 -0.90 -3.73 -17.91
CA PRO A 160 -0.11 -2.67 -18.57
C PRO A 160 -0.46 -1.26 -18.09
N ASP A 161 0.41 -0.30 -18.36
CA ASP A 161 0.18 1.12 -18.08
C ASP A 161 -1.10 1.66 -18.72
N ASN A 162 -1.70 2.68 -18.10
CA ASN A 162 -2.85 3.42 -18.63
C ASN A 162 -4.09 2.55 -18.89
N ARG A 163 -4.32 1.53 -18.09
CA ARG A 163 -5.48 0.65 -18.19
C ARG A 163 -6.46 0.87 -17.05
N TYR A 164 -7.74 0.56 -17.29
CA TYR A 164 -8.65 0.40 -16.19
C TYR A 164 -9.24 -1.01 -16.14
N VAL A 165 -9.39 -1.50 -14.93
CA VAL A 165 -10.07 -2.78 -14.65
C VAL A 165 -11.49 -2.45 -14.24
N PRO A 166 -12.51 -2.87 -14.98
CA PRO A 166 -13.91 -2.56 -14.68
C PRO A 166 -14.35 -3.08 -13.31
N ALA A 167 -15.31 -2.40 -12.69
CA ALA A 167 -15.85 -2.78 -11.39
C ALA A 167 -16.32 -4.23 -11.35
N GLY A 168 -15.90 -4.96 -10.31
CA GLY A 168 -16.24 -6.36 -10.11
C GLY A 168 -15.60 -7.34 -11.11
N ALA A 169 -14.73 -6.89 -12.02
CA ALA A 169 -14.04 -7.76 -12.96
C ALA A 169 -13.03 -8.69 -12.27
N LEU A 170 -12.87 -9.89 -12.82
CA LEU A 170 -11.89 -10.89 -12.38
C LEU A 170 -10.80 -11.01 -13.46
N ILE A 171 -9.61 -10.50 -13.19
CA ILE A 171 -8.47 -10.51 -14.10
C ILE A 171 -7.43 -11.47 -13.55
N THR A 172 -7.44 -12.70 -14.07
CA THR A 172 -6.62 -13.82 -13.59
C THR A 172 -5.81 -14.50 -14.70
N THR A 173 -5.88 -13.98 -15.92
CA THR A 173 -5.06 -14.42 -17.05
C THR A 173 -4.37 -13.23 -17.69
N GLN A 174 -3.15 -13.42 -18.21
CA GLN A 174 -2.41 -12.35 -18.87
C GLN A 174 -3.13 -11.83 -20.10
N GLU A 175 -3.80 -12.71 -20.86
CA GLU A 175 -4.62 -12.32 -22.00
C GLU A 175 -5.74 -11.33 -21.60
N ALA A 176 -6.42 -11.58 -20.48
CA ALA A 176 -7.45 -10.66 -19.98
C ALA A 176 -6.84 -9.31 -19.57
N ALA A 177 -5.65 -9.33 -18.93
CA ALA A 177 -4.94 -8.11 -18.55
C ALA A 177 -4.48 -7.29 -19.77
N ASP A 178 -3.95 -7.94 -20.81
CA ASP A 178 -3.48 -7.29 -22.03
C ASP A 178 -4.62 -6.65 -22.83
N ASN A 179 -5.84 -7.23 -22.76
CA ASN A 179 -7.04 -6.75 -23.43
C ASN A 179 -7.86 -5.73 -22.62
N LEU A 180 -7.38 -5.30 -21.44
CA LEU A 180 -8.05 -4.28 -20.64
C LEU A 180 -8.20 -2.97 -21.43
N PRO A 181 -9.31 -2.25 -21.25
CA PRO A 181 -9.53 -0.98 -21.92
C PRO A 181 -8.54 0.08 -21.44
N THR A 182 -8.16 0.96 -22.37
CA THR A 182 -7.25 2.09 -22.12
C THR A 182 -8.01 3.27 -21.51
N ILE A 183 -7.40 3.95 -20.57
CA ILE A 183 -7.91 5.23 -20.03
C ILE A 183 -7.82 6.29 -21.13
N SER A 184 -8.98 6.70 -21.63
CA SER A 184 -9.12 7.73 -22.66
C SER A 184 -9.69 9.03 -22.08
N GLU A 185 -9.79 10.08 -22.92
CA GLU A 185 -10.44 11.34 -22.50
C GLU A 185 -11.91 11.14 -22.10
N ALA A 186 -12.60 10.14 -22.69
CA ALA A 186 -13.98 9.83 -22.39
C ALA A 186 -14.18 8.93 -21.15
N TYR A 187 -13.09 8.46 -20.53
CA TYR A 187 -13.21 7.61 -19.35
C TYR A 187 -13.68 8.41 -18.12
N PRO A 188 -14.83 8.06 -17.50
CA PRO A 188 -15.48 8.89 -16.48
C PRO A 188 -14.62 9.13 -15.23
N LEU A 189 -13.73 8.18 -14.88
CA LEU A 189 -12.85 8.28 -13.71
C LEU A 189 -11.44 8.79 -14.05
N LYS A 190 -11.23 9.28 -15.28
CA LYS A 190 -9.98 9.94 -15.65
C LYS A 190 -9.71 11.11 -14.69
N GLY A 191 -8.53 11.12 -14.10
CA GLY A 191 -8.16 12.17 -13.15
C GLY A 191 -8.67 11.98 -11.72
N LEU A 192 -9.47 10.94 -11.43
CA LEU A 192 -9.95 10.64 -10.08
C LEU A 192 -8.78 10.53 -9.10
N ASN A 193 -7.75 9.76 -9.46
CA ASN A 193 -6.61 9.55 -8.57
C ASN A 193 -5.92 10.86 -8.18
N LYS A 194 -5.74 11.77 -9.12
CA LYS A 194 -5.12 13.08 -8.84
C LYS A 194 -5.88 13.88 -7.79
N ALA A 195 -7.22 13.87 -7.85
CA ALA A 195 -8.06 14.53 -6.86
C ALA A 195 -7.98 13.87 -5.50
N VAL A 196 -7.97 12.52 -5.46
CA VAL A 196 -7.87 11.75 -4.21
C VAL A 196 -6.51 11.96 -3.55
N VAL A 197 -5.42 11.93 -4.32
CA VAL A 197 -4.06 12.21 -3.81
C VAL A 197 -3.98 13.61 -3.22
N HIS A 198 -4.50 14.63 -3.91
CA HIS A 198 -4.52 16.01 -3.40
C HIS A 198 -5.20 16.10 -2.05
N VAL A 199 -6.42 15.58 -1.93
CA VAL A 199 -7.17 15.61 -0.66
C VAL A 199 -6.41 14.91 0.46
N ASN A 200 -5.89 13.73 0.22
CA ASN A 200 -5.21 12.95 1.26
C ASN A 200 -3.86 13.54 1.67
N THR A 201 -3.14 14.17 0.75
CA THR A 201 -1.91 14.91 1.07
C THR A 201 -2.22 16.10 1.99
N GLU A 202 -3.28 16.87 1.70
CA GLU A 202 -3.73 17.96 2.56
C GLU A 202 -4.17 17.47 3.94
N LEU A 203 -4.87 16.32 4.00
CA LEU A 203 -5.26 15.70 5.27
C LEU A 203 -4.04 15.26 6.09
N ALA A 204 -3.05 14.61 5.47
CA ALA A 204 -1.82 14.20 6.15
C ALA A 204 -1.12 15.39 6.79
N LEU A 205 -0.94 16.47 6.03
CA LEU A 205 -0.33 17.70 6.52
C LEU A 205 -1.18 18.39 7.60
N GLY A 206 -2.51 18.39 7.45
CA GLY A 206 -3.44 18.98 8.40
C GLY A 206 -3.43 18.27 9.76
N TYR A 207 -3.59 16.96 9.75
CA TYR A 207 -3.56 16.14 10.98
C TYR A 207 -2.20 16.18 11.69
N ARG A 208 -1.11 16.25 10.95
CA ARG A 208 0.22 16.43 11.53
C ARG A 208 0.31 17.75 12.32
N LYS A 209 -0.24 18.82 11.79
CA LYS A 209 -0.28 20.12 12.50
C LYS A 209 -1.13 20.06 13.76
N GLN A 210 -2.29 19.40 13.73
CA GLN A 210 -3.17 19.27 14.89
C GLN A 210 -2.51 18.45 16.01
N ASN A 211 -1.85 17.34 15.70
CA ASN A 211 -1.17 16.52 16.71
C ASN A 211 -0.03 17.26 17.41
N ASN A 212 0.57 18.27 16.79
CA ASN A 212 1.55 19.13 17.45
C ASN A 212 0.91 20.14 18.42
N VAL A 213 -0.39 20.37 18.33
CA VAL A 213 -1.14 21.31 19.21
C VAL A 213 -1.78 20.59 20.41
N ILE A 214 -2.16 19.32 20.26
CA ILE A 214 -2.83 18.54 21.33
C ILE A 214 -1.88 18.20 22.49
N HIS A 215 -0.58 18.29 22.33
CA HIS A 215 0.38 18.10 23.42
C HIS A 215 0.47 19.30 24.39
N LEU A 216 -0.31 20.35 24.23
CA LEU A 216 -0.31 21.52 25.10
C LEU A 216 -1.51 21.62 26.04
N ALA A 217 -2.38 20.60 26.07
CA ALA A 217 -3.53 20.52 26.99
C ALA A 217 -3.37 19.28 27.89
N ALA A 218 -2.39 19.32 28.80
CA ALA A 218 -2.26 18.41 29.95
C ALA A 218 -2.17 19.24 31.23
#